data_742879f7bf537df86af6bc6c2417dc0b
#
_entry.id   742879f7bf537df86af6bc6c2417dc0b
#
_cell.length_a   1.000
_cell.length_b   1.000
_cell.length_c   1.000
_cell.angle_alpha   90.00
_cell.angle_beta   90.00
_cell.angle_gamma   90.00
#
_symmetry.space_group_name_H-M   'P 1'
#
loop_
_entity.id
_entity.type
_entity.pdbx_description
1 polymer ?
#
loop_
_entity_poly.entity_id
_entity_poly.type
_entity_poly.pdbx_seq_one_letter_code
_entity_poly.pdbx_strand_id
1 'polypeptide(L)'
;MVQFSSRMSQLKGSAIRELLALANKPEVLSFAGGMPAPELFPVDKIKAATDAVLDEQGKVALQYSSTNGFEHFRQQIADRMEAKLNIKTSADNILVTSGSQQGLDYSARVFCDKGDVVIIESPSYLGALNAFKACEPNFVAIPTDGDGMIMEELEKVLATTENVKMIYVIPDFQNPSGRTWPLERRKQFMDIINKYEIPVVEDNPYGELRFEGEYLPALKSMDTKGLVVFLGTFSKILAPGYRLGWVCADGEILQKYNFLAQAASLQASTEAQLVVSKFIDMFDLDEHVATIRACYKKRRDVMIATMEREFPPEAKFTHPNGGLFTWVELPEYINTNEMAKQCLARNVAYVPGDGFFPDAGHNNCIRLNYSCMPEEKIKQGMTILGEVIKENIKK
;
A
#
# COMPACT_ATOMS: atom_id res chain seq x y z
N MET A 1 -22.20 16.26 28.28
CA MET A 1 -21.50 15.98 27.03
C MET A 1 -20.67 14.71 27.20
N VAL A 2 -20.68 13.79 26.23
CA VAL A 2 -19.81 12.61 26.23
C VAL A 2 -18.37 13.07 26.01
N GLN A 3 -17.44 12.58 26.83
CA GLN A 3 -16.01 12.85 26.72
C GLN A 3 -15.35 11.68 25.99
N PHE A 4 -14.73 11.94 24.84
CA PHE A 4 -13.99 10.93 24.05
C PHE A 4 -12.52 10.90 24.49
N SER A 5 -11.82 9.80 24.19
CA SER A 5 -10.37 9.71 24.39
C SER A 5 -9.62 10.74 23.53
N SER A 6 -8.47 11.24 24.01
CA SER A 6 -7.67 12.26 23.30
C SER A 6 -7.31 11.84 21.88
N ARG A 7 -6.96 10.56 21.70
CA ARG A 7 -6.59 10.00 20.38
C ARG A 7 -7.66 10.15 19.30
N MET A 8 -8.96 10.25 19.70
CA MET A 8 -10.06 10.43 18.73
C MET A 8 -10.03 11.81 18.07
N SER A 9 -9.39 12.81 18.69
CA SER A 9 -9.22 14.14 18.10
C SER A 9 -8.28 14.13 16.88
N GLN A 10 -7.38 13.15 16.81
CA GLN A 10 -6.44 12.96 15.69
C GLN A 10 -7.08 12.24 14.49
N LEU A 11 -8.14 11.48 14.73
CA LEU A 11 -8.86 10.73 13.70
C LEU A 11 -10.01 11.57 13.15
N LYS A 12 -9.74 12.25 12.04
CA LYS A 12 -10.77 13.03 11.32
C LYS A 12 -11.31 12.25 10.14
N GLY A 13 -12.58 12.47 9.78
CA GLY A 13 -13.12 12.00 8.50
C GLY A 13 -12.24 12.51 7.35
N SER A 14 -11.86 11.63 6.43
CA SER A 14 -10.99 12.02 5.31
C SER A 14 -11.79 12.86 4.31
N ALA A 15 -11.37 14.10 4.02
CA ALA A 15 -11.90 14.92 2.90
C ALA A 15 -11.80 14.16 1.56
N ILE A 16 -10.79 13.27 1.43
CA ILE A 16 -10.65 12.35 0.29
C ILE A 16 -11.86 11.41 0.18
N ARG A 17 -12.49 10.98 1.30
CA ARG A 17 -13.69 10.13 1.24
C ARG A 17 -14.90 10.83 0.63
N GLU A 18 -15.09 12.11 0.89
CA GLU A 18 -16.16 12.90 0.28
C GLU A 18 -15.92 13.04 -1.23
N LEU A 19 -14.67 13.30 -1.62
CA LEU A 19 -14.26 13.38 -3.02
C LEU A 19 -14.40 12.00 -3.71
N LEU A 20 -14.04 10.91 -3.04
CA LEU A 20 -14.23 9.53 -3.53
C LEU A 20 -15.73 9.17 -3.64
N ALA A 21 -16.58 9.65 -2.75
CA ALA A 21 -18.02 9.42 -2.84
C ALA A 21 -18.63 10.09 -4.11
N LEU A 22 -18.17 11.28 -4.46
CA LEU A 22 -18.53 11.95 -5.71
C LEU A 22 -17.90 11.28 -6.94
N ALA A 23 -16.68 10.75 -6.82
CA ALA A 23 -15.96 10.03 -7.86
C ALA A 23 -16.55 8.65 -8.21
N ASN A 24 -17.47 8.12 -7.38
CA ASN A 24 -18.14 6.84 -7.62
C ASN A 24 -19.36 6.93 -8.57
N LYS A 25 -19.68 8.13 -9.06
CA LYS A 25 -20.78 8.30 -10.02
C LYS A 25 -20.36 7.67 -11.37
N PRO A 26 -21.29 7.00 -12.09
CA PRO A 26 -20.96 6.29 -13.34
C PRO A 26 -20.39 7.18 -14.45
N GLU A 27 -20.75 8.47 -14.45
CA GLU A 27 -20.28 9.46 -15.41
C GLU A 27 -18.87 9.99 -15.13
N VAL A 28 -18.31 9.75 -13.93
CA VAL A 28 -17.01 10.27 -13.53
C VAL A 28 -15.90 9.33 -13.92
N LEU A 29 -14.91 9.83 -14.64
CA LEU A 29 -13.64 9.16 -14.92
C LEU A 29 -12.75 9.24 -13.68
N SER A 30 -12.81 8.23 -12.84
CA SER A 30 -12.14 8.24 -11.53
C SER A 30 -10.76 7.61 -11.58
N PHE A 31 -9.74 8.42 -11.37
CA PHE A 31 -8.34 8.01 -11.16
C PHE A 31 -7.95 8.15 -9.66
N ALA A 32 -8.94 8.35 -8.78
CA ALA A 32 -8.73 8.63 -7.36
C ALA A 32 -8.53 7.37 -6.51
N GLY A 33 -9.32 6.31 -6.75
CA GLY A 33 -9.28 5.09 -5.95
C GLY A 33 -7.99 4.29 -6.11
N GLY A 34 -7.60 3.55 -5.07
CA GLY A 34 -6.52 2.55 -5.13
C GLY A 34 -7.08 1.13 -5.30
N MET A 35 -8.13 0.97 -6.08
CA MET A 35 -8.84 -0.30 -6.24
C MET A 35 -8.29 -1.11 -7.41
N PRO A 36 -8.19 -2.45 -7.29
CA PRO A 36 -7.96 -3.34 -8.42
C PRO A 36 -9.11 -3.29 -9.43
N ALA A 37 -8.84 -3.68 -10.67
CA ALA A 37 -9.82 -3.81 -11.73
C ALA A 37 -10.84 -4.92 -11.41
N PRO A 38 -12.14 -4.61 -11.22
CA PRO A 38 -13.11 -5.63 -10.81
C PRO A 38 -13.38 -6.69 -11.88
N GLU A 39 -13.21 -6.36 -13.14
CA GLU A 39 -13.37 -7.30 -14.27
C GLU A 39 -12.29 -8.39 -14.31
N LEU A 40 -11.21 -8.23 -13.56
CA LEU A 40 -10.14 -9.24 -13.43
C LEU A 40 -10.36 -10.20 -12.27
N PHE A 41 -11.35 -9.99 -11.40
CA PHE A 41 -11.59 -10.92 -10.31
C PHE A 41 -11.99 -12.30 -10.84
N PRO A 42 -11.33 -13.40 -10.39
CA PRO A 42 -11.56 -14.74 -10.91
C PRO A 42 -12.80 -15.39 -10.25
N VAL A 43 -13.98 -14.78 -10.45
CA VAL A 43 -15.23 -15.09 -9.73
C VAL A 43 -15.61 -16.58 -9.85
N ASP A 44 -15.50 -17.19 -11.04
CA ASP A 44 -15.85 -18.60 -11.22
C ASP A 44 -14.87 -19.54 -10.49
N LYS A 45 -13.56 -19.23 -10.53
CA LYS A 45 -12.53 -19.99 -9.79
C LYS A 45 -12.72 -19.85 -8.28
N ILE A 46 -13.06 -18.64 -7.80
CA ILE A 46 -13.38 -18.36 -6.39
C ILE A 46 -14.62 -19.15 -5.96
N LYS A 47 -15.68 -19.16 -6.76
CA LYS A 47 -16.89 -19.93 -6.48
C LYS A 47 -16.57 -21.41 -6.33
N ALA A 48 -15.82 -21.99 -7.27
CA ALA A 48 -15.42 -23.39 -7.20
C ALA A 48 -14.60 -23.72 -5.93
N ALA A 49 -13.68 -22.84 -5.54
CA ALA A 49 -12.92 -22.99 -4.29
C ALA A 49 -13.82 -22.90 -3.05
N THR A 50 -14.81 -21.99 -3.05
CA THR A 50 -15.78 -21.83 -1.95
C THR A 50 -16.65 -23.07 -1.81
N ASP A 51 -17.21 -23.57 -2.90
CA ASP A 51 -18.04 -24.78 -2.92
C ASP A 51 -17.23 -25.96 -2.37
N ALA A 52 -15.98 -26.16 -2.83
CA ALA A 52 -15.11 -27.22 -2.35
C ALA A 52 -14.82 -27.12 -0.83
N VAL A 53 -14.55 -25.90 -0.31
CA VAL A 53 -14.32 -25.70 1.13
C VAL A 53 -15.55 -26.03 1.95
N LEU A 54 -16.73 -25.61 1.52
CA LEU A 54 -17.97 -25.89 2.25
C LEU A 54 -18.35 -27.37 2.22
N ASP A 55 -18.14 -28.05 1.10
CA ASP A 55 -18.41 -29.46 0.96
C ASP A 55 -17.43 -30.33 1.77
N GLU A 56 -16.14 -30.05 1.70
CA GLU A 56 -15.09 -30.85 2.33
C GLU A 56 -14.93 -30.57 3.83
N GLN A 57 -15.03 -29.30 4.24
CA GLN A 57 -14.71 -28.86 5.61
C GLN A 57 -15.57 -27.69 6.12
N GLY A 58 -16.82 -27.58 5.68
CA GLY A 58 -17.70 -26.47 6.00
C GLY A 58 -17.85 -26.20 7.50
N LYS A 59 -17.90 -27.27 8.34
CA LYS A 59 -17.97 -27.10 9.80
C LYS A 59 -16.71 -26.44 10.38
N VAL A 60 -15.54 -26.68 9.79
CA VAL A 60 -14.28 -26.05 10.19
C VAL A 60 -14.26 -24.60 9.70
N ALA A 61 -14.67 -24.36 8.45
CA ALA A 61 -14.72 -23.03 7.85
C ALA A 61 -15.59 -22.04 8.63
N LEU A 62 -16.67 -22.53 9.25
CA LEU A 62 -17.63 -21.72 10.01
C LEU A 62 -17.34 -21.66 11.52
N GLN A 63 -16.24 -22.23 11.99
CA GLN A 63 -15.86 -22.26 13.40
C GLN A 63 -14.71 -21.28 13.66
N TYR A 64 -14.48 -20.96 14.94
CA TYR A 64 -13.27 -20.29 15.38
C TYR A 64 -12.01 -21.12 15.07
N SER A 65 -10.90 -20.45 14.80
CA SER A 65 -9.61 -21.10 14.52
C SER A 65 -8.47 -20.48 15.35
N SER A 66 -7.23 -20.87 15.07
CA SER A 66 -6.08 -20.28 15.73
C SER A 66 -5.90 -18.80 15.34
N THR A 67 -5.42 -17.98 16.28
CA THR A 67 -5.15 -16.56 16.04
C THR A 67 -4.18 -16.33 14.88
N ASN A 68 -3.14 -17.17 14.78
CA ASN A 68 -2.13 -17.05 13.71
C ASN A 68 -2.70 -17.33 12.32
N GLY A 69 -3.80 -18.06 12.23
CA GLY A 69 -4.37 -18.57 11.00
C GLY A 69 -3.99 -20.03 10.73
N PHE A 70 -4.58 -20.61 9.71
CA PHE A 70 -4.36 -22.00 9.31
C PHE A 70 -2.90 -22.24 8.89
N GLU A 71 -2.31 -23.30 9.40
CA GLU A 71 -0.91 -23.64 9.16
C GLU A 71 -0.63 -23.84 7.66
N HIS A 72 -1.46 -24.62 6.96
CA HIS A 72 -1.30 -24.83 5.52
C HIS A 72 -1.32 -23.50 4.74
N PHE A 73 -2.26 -22.62 5.04
CA PHE A 73 -2.33 -21.30 4.40
C PHE A 73 -1.11 -20.42 4.73
N ARG A 74 -0.64 -20.44 5.97
CA ARG A 74 0.59 -19.73 6.38
C ARG A 74 1.83 -20.29 5.66
N GLN A 75 1.89 -21.62 5.43
CA GLN A 75 2.96 -22.24 4.67
C GLN A 75 2.92 -21.81 3.19
N GLN A 76 1.74 -21.80 2.56
CA GLN A 76 1.58 -21.29 1.20
C GLN A 76 2.04 -19.82 1.07
N ILE A 77 1.78 -19.00 2.09
CA ILE A 77 2.29 -17.62 2.14
C ILE A 77 3.82 -17.61 2.25
N ALA A 78 4.42 -18.43 3.12
CA ALA A 78 5.86 -18.52 3.29
C ALA A 78 6.56 -18.94 2.00
N ASP A 79 6.05 -19.99 1.33
CA ASP A 79 6.58 -20.51 0.06
C ASP A 79 6.52 -19.42 -1.04
N ARG A 80 5.42 -18.66 -1.08
CA ARG A 80 5.27 -17.55 -2.02
C ARG A 80 6.24 -16.40 -1.73
N MET A 81 6.45 -16.05 -0.46
CA MET A 81 7.42 -15.02 -0.06
C MET A 81 8.84 -15.41 -0.45
N GLU A 82 9.23 -16.68 -0.31
CA GLU A 82 10.53 -17.16 -0.77
C GLU A 82 10.65 -17.07 -2.30
N ALA A 83 9.66 -17.57 -3.02
CA ALA A 83 9.68 -17.61 -4.49
C ALA A 83 9.67 -16.23 -5.16
N LYS A 84 8.98 -15.23 -4.58
CA LYS A 84 8.78 -13.91 -5.20
C LYS A 84 9.66 -12.81 -4.63
N LEU A 85 10.04 -12.89 -3.36
CA LEU A 85 10.70 -11.80 -2.62
C LEU A 85 12.02 -12.21 -1.97
N ASN A 86 12.43 -13.49 -2.19
CA ASN A 86 13.61 -14.08 -1.59
C ASN A 86 13.59 -14.07 -0.04
N ILE A 87 12.42 -14.05 0.57
CA ILE A 87 12.25 -14.09 2.04
C ILE A 87 12.17 -15.55 2.49
N LYS A 88 13.24 -16.06 3.05
CA LYS A 88 13.28 -17.41 3.64
C LYS A 88 12.66 -17.38 5.03
N THR A 89 11.49 -17.97 5.16
CA THR A 89 10.70 -17.99 6.40
C THR A 89 9.88 -19.27 6.50
N SER A 90 9.12 -19.43 7.57
CA SER A 90 8.22 -20.56 7.78
C SER A 90 6.84 -20.09 8.24
N ALA A 91 5.86 -20.99 8.25
CA ALA A 91 4.52 -20.74 8.76
C ALA A 91 4.53 -20.16 10.19
N ASP A 92 5.53 -20.52 11.01
CA ASP A 92 5.61 -20.06 12.42
C ASP A 92 5.93 -18.57 12.56
N ASN A 93 6.50 -17.95 11.53
CA ASN A 93 6.81 -16.53 11.49
C ASN A 93 5.71 -15.69 10.82
N ILE A 94 4.54 -16.28 10.55
CA ILE A 94 3.43 -15.61 9.85
C ILE A 94 2.19 -15.55 10.74
N LEU A 95 1.60 -14.34 10.81
CA LEU A 95 0.30 -14.06 11.38
C LEU A 95 -0.62 -13.57 10.26
N VAL A 96 -1.73 -14.27 10.03
CA VAL A 96 -2.77 -13.84 9.07
C VAL A 96 -3.59 -12.70 9.69
N THR A 97 -3.82 -11.64 8.90
CA THR A 97 -4.53 -10.43 9.34
C THR A 97 -5.71 -10.09 8.42
N SER A 98 -6.62 -9.24 8.90
CA SER A 98 -7.71 -8.69 8.10
C SER A 98 -7.21 -7.61 7.11
N GLY A 99 -6.33 -8.03 6.19
CA GLY A 99 -5.56 -7.21 5.27
C GLY A 99 -4.37 -6.53 5.95
N SER A 100 -3.42 -6.00 5.14
CA SER A 100 -2.24 -5.30 5.65
C SER A 100 -2.58 -4.06 6.49
N GLN A 101 -3.76 -3.45 6.32
CA GLN A 101 -4.22 -2.33 7.14
C GLN A 101 -4.29 -2.67 8.63
N GLN A 102 -4.67 -3.91 8.98
CA GLN A 102 -4.63 -4.38 10.37
C GLN A 102 -3.18 -4.56 10.85
N GLY A 103 -2.29 -5.03 9.98
CA GLY A 103 -0.85 -5.09 10.27
C GLY A 103 -0.27 -3.71 10.56
N LEU A 104 -0.67 -2.67 9.81
CA LEU A 104 -0.28 -1.28 10.07
C LEU A 104 -0.79 -0.77 11.43
N ASP A 105 -2.07 -1.00 11.76
CA ASP A 105 -2.63 -0.64 13.08
C ASP A 105 -1.86 -1.33 14.22
N TYR A 106 -1.58 -2.61 14.06
CA TYR A 106 -0.81 -3.35 15.04
C TYR A 106 0.63 -2.85 15.17
N SER A 107 1.28 -2.46 14.06
CA SER A 107 2.64 -1.92 14.08
C SER A 107 2.76 -0.70 14.98
N ALA A 108 1.85 0.27 14.82
CA ALA A 108 1.84 1.43 15.71
C ALA A 108 1.63 1.05 17.18
N ARG A 109 0.71 0.12 17.45
CA ARG A 109 0.36 -0.30 18.81
C ARG A 109 1.42 -1.17 19.48
N VAL A 110 2.26 -1.85 18.69
CA VAL A 110 3.40 -2.64 19.19
C VAL A 110 4.57 -1.74 19.56
N PHE A 111 4.85 -0.73 18.71
CA PHE A 111 6.11 0.01 18.83
C PHE A 111 5.98 1.40 19.43
N CYS A 112 4.79 2.04 19.38
CA CYS A 112 4.66 3.46 19.67
C CYS A 112 3.76 3.75 20.88
N ASP A 113 4.27 4.55 21.77
CA ASP A 113 3.52 5.33 22.75
C ASP A 113 3.29 6.76 22.23
N LYS A 114 2.42 7.51 22.93
CA LYS A 114 2.16 8.91 22.62
C LYS A 114 3.42 9.75 22.68
N GLY A 115 3.72 10.45 21.58
CA GLY A 115 4.87 11.35 21.46
C GLY A 115 6.15 10.68 20.97
N ASP A 116 6.17 9.36 20.81
CA ASP A 116 7.26 8.65 20.13
C ASP A 116 7.40 9.06 18.67
N VAL A 117 8.56 8.83 18.09
CA VAL A 117 8.86 9.22 16.71
C VAL A 117 8.71 8.03 15.77
N VAL A 118 7.96 8.25 14.69
CA VAL A 118 7.87 7.36 13.52
C VAL A 118 8.48 8.04 12.31
N ILE A 119 9.51 7.42 11.73
CA ILE A 119 10.11 7.89 10.48
C ILE A 119 9.34 7.31 9.30
N ILE A 120 9.07 8.16 8.30
CA ILE A 120 8.32 7.82 7.10
C ILE A 120 8.97 8.43 5.85
N GLU A 121 8.58 7.95 4.67
CA GLU A 121 8.91 8.61 3.40
C GLU A 121 8.09 9.90 3.21
N SER A 122 8.61 10.85 2.45
CA SER A 122 7.91 12.06 2.02
C SER A 122 7.78 12.08 0.48
N PRO A 123 6.58 11.82 -0.09
CA PRO A 123 5.29 11.49 0.53
C PRO A 123 5.21 10.05 1.05
N SER A 124 4.17 9.72 1.86
CA SER A 124 3.91 8.39 2.43
C SER A 124 2.45 7.97 2.30
N TYR A 125 2.17 6.69 2.51
CA TYR A 125 0.81 6.15 2.36
C TYR A 125 -0.15 6.69 3.42
N LEU A 126 -1.18 7.41 2.97
CA LEU A 126 -2.22 8.01 3.82
C LEU A 126 -2.89 7.01 4.77
N GLY A 127 -3.10 5.76 4.32
CA GLY A 127 -3.72 4.73 5.15
C GLY A 127 -2.84 4.32 6.34
N ALA A 128 -1.51 4.30 6.16
CA ALA A 128 -0.56 4.06 7.22
C ALA A 128 -0.50 5.24 8.20
N LEU A 129 -0.39 6.48 7.68
CA LEU A 129 -0.42 7.69 8.51
C LEU A 129 -1.67 7.74 9.40
N ASN A 130 -2.84 7.40 8.85
CA ASN A 130 -4.08 7.37 9.62
C ASN A 130 -4.13 6.25 10.66
N ALA A 131 -3.58 5.07 10.36
CA ALA A 131 -3.48 3.99 11.34
C ALA A 131 -2.56 4.39 12.50
N PHE A 132 -1.40 4.97 12.20
CA PHE A 132 -0.41 5.37 13.20
C PHE A 132 -0.90 6.52 14.10
N LYS A 133 -1.65 7.48 13.56
CA LYS A 133 -2.25 8.59 14.33
C LYS A 133 -3.09 8.14 15.52
N ALA A 134 -3.61 6.90 15.51
CA ALA A 134 -4.32 6.34 16.66
C ALA A 134 -3.44 6.17 17.92
N CYS A 135 -2.11 6.11 17.76
CA CYS A 135 -1.13 6.06 18.86
C CYS A 135 -0.50 7.43 19.17
N GLU A 136 -0.94 8.50 18.51
CA GLU A 136 -0.47 9.89 18.70
C GLU A 136 1.07 10.06 18.59
N PRO A 137 1.77 9.42 17.60
CA PRO A 137 3.20 9.61 17.40
C PRO A 137 3.51 10.96 16.73
N ASN A 138 4.77 11.35 16.80
CA ASN A 138 5.34 12.41 16.00
C ASN A 138 5.91 11.80 14.69
N PHE A 139 5.54 12.33 13.54
CA PHE A 139 6.11 11.90 12.27
C PHE A 139 7.35 12.73 11.91
N VAL A 140 8.41 12.05 11.49
CA VAL A 140 9.56 12.67 10.84
C VAL A 140 9.64 12.12 9.41
N ALA A 141 9.41 12.99 8.44
CA ALA A 141 9.37 12.63 7.03
C ALA A 141 10.74 12.81 6.40
N ILE A 142 11.27 11.77 5.76
CA ILE A 142 12.54 11.78 5.04
C ILE A 142 12.25 12.09 3.56
N PRO A 143 12.92 13.08 2.96
CA PRO A 143 12.81 13.38 1.54
C PRO A 143 13.10 12.18 0.67
N THR A 144 12.43 12.12 -0.50
CA THR A 144 12.64 11.06 -1.50
C THR A 144 13.14 11.65 -2.82
N ASP A 145 13.98 10.89 -3.52
CA ASP A 145 14.40 11.15 -4.90
C ASP A 145 13.75 10.15 -5.88
N GLY A 146 14.33 9.99 -7.08
CA GLY A 146 13.85 9.02 -8.08
C GLY A 146 13.92 7.56 -7.60
N ASP A 147 14.83 7.27 -6.69
CA ASP A 147 15.15 5.94 -6.13
C ASP A 147 14.55 5.71 -4.72
N GLY A 148 13.66 6.59 -4.25
CA GLY A 148 12.99 6.49 -2.96
C GLY A 148 13.62 7.32 -1.85
N MET A 149 13.58 6.84 -0.60
CA MET A 149 14.10 7.57 0.56
C MET A 149 15.60 7.90 0.41
N ILE A 150 16.00 9.13 0.74
CA ILE A 150 17.39 9.58 0.69
C ILE A 150 18.13 9.12 1.94
N MET A 151 19.14 8.27 1.78
CA MET A 151 19.83 7.60 2.89
C MET A 151 20.63 8.55 3.77
N GLU A 152 21.25 9.56 3.19
CA GLU A 152 22.00 10.60 3.92
C GLU A 152 21.10 11.38 4.86
N GLU A 153 19.89 11.71 4.44
CA GLU A 153 18.91 12.40 5.28
C GLU A 153 18.36 11.48 6.37
N LEU A 154 18.13 10.20 6.06
CA LEU A 154 17.74 9.22 7.07
C LEU A 154 18.80 9.10 8.16
N GLU A 155 20.09 8.91 7.80
CA GLU A 155 21.15 8.74 8.77
C GLU A 155 21.35 10.00 9.63
N LYS A 156 21.26 11.18 9.03
CA LYS A 156 21.30 12.47 9.74
C LYS A 156 20.16 12.60 10.77
N VAL A 157 18.94 12.22 10.40
CA VAL A 157 17.79 12.24 11.32
C VAL A 157 18.01 11.24 12.45
N LEU A 158 18.42 10.02 12.17
CA LEU A 158 18.68 9.00 13.18
C LEU A 158 19.80 9.37 14.16
N ALA A 159 20.80 10.14 13.69
CA ALA A 159 21.90 10.60 14.53
C ALA A 159 21.49 11.74 15.50
N THR A 160 20.38 12.44 15.25
CA THR A 160 19.97 13.64 16.00
C THR A 160 18.59 13.56 16.64
N THR A 161 17.81 12.50 16.34
CA THR A 161 16.43 12.36 16.82
C THR A 161 16.36 11.27 17.89
N GLU A 162 15.88 11.65 19.05
CA GLU A 162 15.62 10.70 20.14
C GLU A 162 14.24 10.03 19.98
N ASN A 163 14.03 8.89 20.67
CA ASN A 163 12.76 8.19 20.74
C ASN A 163 12.18 7.73 19.40
N VAL A 164 13.04 7.47 18.40
CA VAL A 164 12.60 6.79 17.18
C VAL A 164 12.23 5.34 17.49
N LYS A 165 10.99 4.94 17.23
CA LYS A 165 10.46 3.61 17.57
C LYS A 165 10.28 2.70 16.38
N MET A 166 9.99 3.27 15.21
CA MET A 166 9.90 2.50 13.97
C MET A 166 10.13 3.38 12.73
N ILE A 167 10.49 2.73 11.64
CA ILE A 167 10.55 3.33 10.31
C ILE A 167 9.54 2.58 9.43
N TYR A 168 8.69 3.32 8.70
CA TYR A 168 7.71 2.75 7.76
C TYR A 168 8.08 3.09 6.32
N VAL A 169 8.14 2.07 5.46
CA VAL A 169 8.55 2.20 4.06
C VAL A 169 7.74 1.30 3.13
N ILE A 170 7.62 1.71 1.85
CA ILE A 170 7.11 0.90 0.74
C ILE A 170 8.17 0.86 -0.37
N PRO A 171 9.09 -0.09 -0.37
CA PRO A 171 10.20 -0.12 -1.33
C PRO A 171 9.80 -0.45 -2.78
N ASP A 172 8.64 -1.09 -2.99
CA ASP A 172 8.15 -1.48 -4.31
C ASP A 172 6.88 -0.71 -4.71
N PHE A 173 6.98 0.09 -5.80
CA PHE A 173 5.85 0.82 -6.39
C PHE A 173 5.05 1.62 -5.37
N GLN A 174 5.77 2.40 -4.59
CA GLN A 174 5.30 3.14 -3.43
C GLN A 174 3.99 3.89 -3.69
N ASN A 175 3.09 3.84 -2.74
CA ASN A 175 1.89 4.67 -2.71
C ASN A 175 2.15 5.93 -1.86
N PRO A 176 2.17 7.15 -2.48
CA PRO A 176 1.54 7.48 -3.76
C PRO A 176 2.47 7.56 -4.97
N SER A 177 3.79 7.55 -4.80
CA SER A 177 4.75 8.00 -5.81
C SER A 177 4.97 7.04 -7.00
N GLY A 178 4.62 5.76 -6.87
CA GLY A 178 4.94 4.72 -7.85
C GLY A 178 6.43 4.38 -7.94
N ARG A 179 7.28 5.00 -7.13
CA ARG A 179 8.74 4.78 -7.11
C ARG A 179 9.08 3.41 -6.56
N THR A 180 10.21 2.87 -7.00
CA THR A 180 10.77 1.61 -6.50
C THR A 180 12.22 1.82 -6.10
N TRP A 181 12.58 1.37 -4.91
CA TRP A 181 13.96 1.41 -4.45
C TRP A 181 14.81 0.39 -5.19
N PRO A 182 15.90 0.79 -5.87
CA PRO A 182 16.84 -0.14 -6.46
C PRO A 182 17.57 -0.96 -5.38
N LEU A 183 18.17 -2.08 -5.78
CA LEU A 183 18.84 -3.01 -4.87
C LEU A 183 19.89 -2.32 -3.99
N GLU A 184 20.66 -1.40 -4.56
CA GLU A 184 21.70 -0.69 -3.83
C GLU A 184 21.14 0.19 -2.71
N ARG A 185 20.01 0.89 -2.97
CA ARG A 185 19.30 1.69 -1.97
C ARG A 185 18.78 0.82 -0.81
N ARG A 186 18.29 -0.39 -1.12
CA ARG A 186 17.85 -1.37 -0.11
C ARG A 186 19.01 -1.82 0.78
N LYS A 187 20.19 -2.09 0.21
CA LYS A 187 21.39 -2.47 0.98
C LYS A 187 21.83 -1.33 1.89
N GLN A 188 21.99 -0.12 1.36
CA GLN A 188 22.33 1.07 2.15
C GLN A 188 21.37 1.30 3.32
N PHE A 189 20.07 1.14 3.07
CA PHE A 189 19.06 1.22 4.12
C PHE A 189 19.28 0.17 5.19
N MET A 190 19.48 -1.09 4.83
CA MET A 190 19.70 -2.18 5.78
C MET A 190 21.01 -2.01 6.58
N ASP A 191 22.05 -1.44 5.99
CA ASP A 191 23.28 -1.09 6.73
C ASP A 191 23.02 -0.05 7.81
N ILE A 192 22.23 0.99 7.50
CA ILE A 192 21.79 2.00 8.46
C ILE A 192 20.92 1.35 9.56
N ILE A 193 19.93 0.52 9.19
CA ILE A 193 19.06 -0.16 10.16
C ILE A 193 19.86 -1.07 11.10
N ASN A 194 20.82 -1.81 10.58
CA ASN A 194 21.70 -2.66 11.39
C ASN A 194 22.58 -1.86 12.36
N LYS A 195 22.96 -0.63 12.00
CA LYS A 195 23.73 0.28 12.85
C LYS A 195 22.91 0.88 14.00
N TYR A 196 21.68 1.32 13.72
CA TYR A 196 20.84 2.01 14.69
C TYR A 196 19.85 1.10 15.43
N GLU A 197 19.65 -0.13 14.96
CA GLU A 197 18.77 -1.16 15.54
C GLU A 197 17.31 -0.71 15.73
N ILE A 198 16.79 0.05 14.76
CA ILE A 198 15.40 0.52 14.77
C ILE A 198 14.50 -0.48 14.01
N PRO A 199 13.35 -0.88 14.57
CA PRO A 199 12.35 -1.69 13.88
C PRO A 199 11.86 -1.04 12.58
N VAL A 200 11.72 -1.83 11.54
CA VAL A 200 11.22 -1.41 10.22
C VAL A 200 9.92 -2.11 9.90
N VAL A 201 8.93 -1.37 9.44
CA VAL A 201 7.70 -1.91 8.85
C VAL A 201 7.81 -1.75 7.34
N GLU A 202 8.09 -2.86 6.66
CA GLU A 202 8.12 -2.97 5.20
C GLU A 202 6.73 -3.35 4.70
N ASP A 203 6.00 -2.40 4.11
CA ASP A 203 4.68 -2.65 3.52
C ASP A 203 4.82 -2.97 2.03
N ASN A 204 4.41 -4.15 1.61
CA ASN A 204 4.60 -4.63 0.25
C ASN A 204 3.30 -5.12 -0.41
N PRO A 205 2.35 -4.23 -0.69
CA PRO A 205 1.11 -4.60 -1.36
C PRO A 205 1.25 -4.76 -2.88
N TYR A 206 2.34 -4.25 -3.48
CA TYR A 206 2.48 -4.12 -4.94
C TYR A 206 3.67 -4.87 -5.52
N GLY A 207 4.55 -5.46 -4.73
CA GLY A 207 5.81 -6.06 -5.21
C GLY A 207 5.63 -7.07 -6.33
N GLU A 208 4.54 -7.85 -6.30
CA GLU A 208 4.22 -8.81 -7.34
C GLU A 208 3.60 -8.18 -8.61
N LEU A 209 3.22 -6.91 -8.58
CA LEU A 209 2.67 -6.17 -9.72
C LEU A 209 3.76 -5.45 -10.53
N ARG A 210 4.92 -6.06 -10.68
CA ARG A 210 6.02 -5.56 -11.51
C ARG A 210 5.75 -5.87 -12.96
N PHE A 211 5.80 -4.83 -13.82
CA PHE A 211 5.59 -4.95 -15.28
C PHE A 211 6.89 -5.10 -16.03
N GLU A 212 7.95 -4.48 -15.55
CA GLU A 212 9.26 -4.38 -16.20
C GLU A 212 10.39 -4.66 -15.21
N GLY A 213 11.45 -5.27 -15.71
CA GLY A 213 12.60 -5.69 -14.91
C GLY A 213 12.32 -6.97 -14.09
N GLU A 214 13.26 -7.32 -13.22
CA GLU A 214 13.20 -8.50 -12.37
C GLU A 214 12.69 -8.15 -10.96
N TYR A 215 12.17 -9.13 -10.24
CA TYR A 215 11.81 -8.98 -8.83
C TYR A 215 13.06 -8.63 -8.02
N LEU A 216 12.92 -7.67 -7.12
CA LEU A 216 13.99 -7.28 -6.21
C LEU A 216 13.80 -7.96 -4.85
N PRO A 217 14.90 -8.38 -4.19
CA PRO A 217 14.83 -8.91 -2.84
C PRO A 217 14.20 -7.88 -1.88
N ALA A 218 13.25 -8.31 -1.05
CA ALA A 218 12.65 -7.48 -0.03
C ALA A 218 13.67 -7.08 1.06
N LEU A 219 13.42 -6.01 1.81
CA LEU A 219 14.27 -5.64 2.97
C LEU A 219 14.29 -6.77 3.99
N LYS A 220 13.14 -7.40 4.24
CA LYS A 220 13.03 -8.58 5.11
C LYS A 220 13.97 -9.71 4.72
N SER A 221 14.24 -9.91 3.43
CA SER A 221 15.19 -10.94 2.96
C SER A 221 16.65 -10.64 3.29
N MET A 222 16.96 -9.39 3.62
CA MET A 222 18.30 -8.90 4.00
C MET A 222 18.43 -8.71 5.52
N ASP A 223 17.34 -8.93 6.27
CA ASP A 223 17.30 -8.74 7.71
C ASP A 223 18.06 -9.84 8.44
N THR A 224 19.15 -9.46 9.11
CA THR A 224 19.99 -10.38 9.90
C THR A 224 19.79 -10.24 11.41
N LYS A 225 19.02 -9.26 11.85
CA LYS A 225 18.79 -8.95 13.27
C LYS A 225 17.33 -9.15 13.73
N GLY A 226 16.44 -9.55 12.81
CA GLY A 226 15.01 -9.72 13.12
C GLY A 226 14.27 -8.39 13.34
N LEU A 227 14.75 -7.28 12.73
CA LEU A 227 14.20 -5.94 12.90
C LEU A 227 13.09 -5.60 11.89
N VAL A 228 13.03 -6.32 10.76
CA VAL A 228 12.06 -6.01 9.70
C VAL A 228 10.77 -6.80 9.91
N VAL A 229 9.67 -6.09 10.06
CA VAL A 229 8.30 -6.60 10.00
C VAL A 229 7.78 -6.40 8.59
N PHE A 230 7.53 -7.49 7.87
CA PHE A 230 6.99 -7.46 6.53
C PHE A 230 5.47 -7.58 6.54
N LEU A 231 4.79 -6.70 5.80
CA LEU A 231 3.35 -6.72 5.60
C LEU A 231 3.01 -7.08 4.16
N GLY A 232 2.21 -8.13 3.97
CA GLY A 232 1.71 -8.54 2.67
C GLY A 232 0.19 -8.58 2.60
N THR A 233 -0.37 -8.68 1.39
CA THR A 233 -1.82 -8.71 1.20
C THR A 233 -2.24 -9.43 -0.08
N PHE A 234 -3.36 -10.14 -0.04
CA PHE A 234 -4.02 -10.69 -1.22
C PHE A 234 -4.89 -9.65 -1.96
N SER A 235 -5.05 -8.46 -1.40
CA SER A 235 -5.95 -7.43 -1.95
C SER A 235 -5.60 -6.99 -3.37
N LYS A 236 -4.33 -7.08 -3.78
CA LYS A 236 -3.87 -6.58 -5.08
C LYS A 236 -3.55 -7.70 -6.09
N ILE A 237 -3.39 -8.92 -5.59
CA ILE A 237 -3.03 -10.10 -6.41
C ILE A 237 -4.17 -11.11 -6.55
N LEU A 238 -5.26 -10.97 -5.78
CA LEU A 238 -6.44 -11.83 -5.88
C LEU A 238 -7.73 -11.00 -5.79
N ALA A 239 -8.17 -10.64 -4.58
CA ALA A 239 -9.39 -9.86 -4.39
C ALA A 239 -9.37 -9.12 -3.03
N PRO A 240 -9.62 -7.78 -3.00
CA PRO A 240 -9.60 -7.00 -1.77
C PRO A 240 -10.77 -7.32 -0.83
N GLY A 241 -11.85 -7.87 -1.34
CA GLY A 241 -13.06 -8.20 -0.58
C GLY A 241 -12.85 -9.28 0.49
N TYR A 242 -11.88 -10.18 0.31
CA TYR A 242 -11.52 -11.18 1.31
C TYR A 242 -10.93 -10.60 2.59
N ARG A 243 -10.43 -9.38 2.53
CA ARG A 243 -9.76 -8.77 3.69
C ARG A 243 -8.71 -9.69 4.29
N LEU A 244 -7.84 -10.26 3.46
CA LEU A 244 -6.70 -11.08 3.88
C LEU A 244 -5.36 -10.41 3.57
N GLY A 245 -4.50 -10.44 4.57
CA GLY A 245 -3.10 -10.04 4.53
C GLY A 245 -2.34 -10.82 5.59
N TRP A 246 -1.08 -10.50 5.74
CA TRP A 246 -0.24 -11.14 6.75
C TRP A 246 0.85 -10.21 7.27
N VAL A 247 1.30 -10.52 8.46
CA VAL A 247 2.53 -10.02 9.07
C VAL A 247 3.54 -11.16 9.05
N CYS A 248 4.76 -10.91 8.58
CA CYS A 248 5.90 -11.81 8.77
C CYS A 248 6.94 -11.09 9.62
N ALA A 249 7.25 -11.66 10.78
CA ALA A 249 8.21 -11.13 11.72
C ALA A 249 8.83 -12.26 12.54
N ASP A 250 9.93 -11.98 13.22
CA ASP A 250 10.66 -12.98 14.00
C ASP A 250 10.36 -12.88 15.48
N GLY A 251 10.41 -14.04 16.17
CA GLY A 251 10.52 -14.17 17.61
C GLY A 251 9.54 -13.33 18.44
N GLU A 252 10.07 -12.52 19.34
CA GLU A 252 9.28 -11.71 20.28
C GLU A 252 8.41 -10.67 19.57
N ILE A 253 8.86 -10.10 18.45
CA ILE A 253 8.08 -9.12 17.70
C ILE A 253 6.77 -9.76 17.23
N LEU A 254 6.82 -10.92 16.55
CA LEU A 254 5.60 -11.60 16.11
C LEU A 254 4.69 -11.97 17.27
N GLN A 255 5.26 -12.35 18.42
CA GLN A 255 4.48 -12.66 19.60
C GLN A 255 3.65 -11.45 20.10
N LYS A 256 4.20 -10.22 20.04
CA LYS A 256 3.44 -9.00 20.40
C LYS A 256 2.29 -8.73 19.41
N TYR A 257 2.52 -8.93 18.12
CA TYR A 257 1.43 -8.85 17.12
C TYR A 257 0.34 -9.88 17.42
N ASN A 258 0.72 -11.09 17.79
CA ASN A 258 -0.22 -12.16 18.14
C ASN A 258 -1.09 -11.79 19.34
N PHE A 259 -0.50 -11.23 20.40
CA PHE A 259 -1.25 -10.76 21.58
C PHE A 259 -2.24 -9.66 21.21
N LEU A 260 -1.86 -8.74 20.32
CA LEU A 260 -2.78 -7.72 19.80
C LEU A 260 -3.91 -8.33 18.95
N ALA A 261 -3.61 -9.31 18.12
CA ALA A 261 -4.61 -10.00 17.31
C ALA A 261 -5.64 -10.72 18.20
N GLN A 262 -5.19 -11.41 19.26
CA GLN A 262 -6.06 -12.03 20.25
C GLN A 262 -6.98 -11.01 20.93
N ALA A 263 -6.42 -9.86 21.32
CA ALA A 263 -7.18 -8.82 22.03
C ALA A 263 -8.14 -8.05 21.10
N ALA A 264 -7.82 -7.88 19.82
CA ALA A 264 -8.56 -7.01 18.92
C ALA A 264 -9.64 -7.72 18.08
N SER A 265 -9.34 -8.94 17.61
CA SER A 265 -10.22 -9.64 16.66
C SER A 265 -10.29 -11.15 16.86
N LEU A 266 -9.55 -11.71 17.81
CA LEU A 266 -9.29 -13.13 18.01
C LEU A 266 -8.52 -13.77 16.85
N GLN A 267 -9.02 -13.62 15.62
CA GLN A 267 -8.46 -14.20 14.39
C GLN A 267 -8.97 -13.46 13.16
N ALA A 268 -8.31 -13.64 12.01
CA ALA A 268 -8.88 -13.30 10.70
C ALA A 268 -9.95 -14.33 10.30
N SER A 269 -10.83 -13.99 9.33
CA SER A 269 -11.91 -14.87 8.88
C SER A 269 -11.40 -16.27 8.51
N THR A 270 -11.92 -17.29 9.20
CA THR A 270 -11.60 -18.69 8.97
C THR A 270 -11.97 -19.13 7.55
N GLU A 271 -13.21 -18.83 7.16
CA GLU A 271 -13.74 -19.18 5.83
C GLU A 271 -12.91 -18.52 4.73
N ALA A 272 -12.61 -17.23 4.84
CA ALA A 272 -11.80 -16.53 3.84
C ALA A 272 -10.39 -17.14 3.69
N GLN A 273 -9.74 -17.52 4.78
CA GLN A 273 -8.43 -18.20 4.76
C GLN A 273 -8.51 -19.53 4.00
N LEU A 274 -9.51 -20.37 4.32
CA LEU A 274 -9.66 -21.66 3.69
C LEU A 274 -10.01 -21.54 2.21
N VAL A 275 -10.88 -20.60 1.83
CA VAL A 275 -11.22 -20.36 0.41
C VAL A 275 -10.01 -19.89 -0.39
N VAL A 276 -9.22 -18.95 0.13
CA VAL A 276 -8.02 -18.48 -0.57
C VAL A 276 -6.94 -19.55 -0.62
N SER A 277 -6.75 -20.31 0.47
CA SER A 277 -5.86 -21.48 0.48
C SER A 277 -6.28 -22.52 -0.57
N LYS A 278 -7.57 -22.88 -0.60
CA LYS A 278 -8.12 -23.82 -1.59
C LYS A 278 -8.01 -23.31 -3.02
N PHE A 279 -8.17 -21.99 -3.22
CA PHE A 279 -7.92 -21.37 -4.53
C PHE A 279 -6.48 -21.59 -4.98
N ILE A 280 -5.51 -21.41 -4.09
CA ILE A 280 -4.06 -21.62 -4.40
C ILE A 280 -3.78 -23.11 -4.71
N ASP A 281 -4.44 -24.04 -4.00
CA ASP A 281 -4.30 -25.47 -4.25
C ASP A 281 -4.91 -25.92 -5.59
N MET A 282 -6.04 -25.30 -5.99
CA MET A 282 -6.80 -25.71 -7.18
C MET A 282 -6.37 -25.00 -8.46
N PHE A 283 -5.85 -23.78 -8.34
CA PHE A 283 -5.60 -22.89 -9.47
C PHE A 283 -4.23 -22.22 -9.38
N ASP A 284 -3.68 -21.88 -10.52
CA ASP A 284 -2.42 -21.15 -10.61
C ASP A 284 -2.65 -19.65 -10.32
N LEU A 285 -2.24 -19.22 -9.12
CA LEU A 285 -2.29 -17.80 -8.73
C LEU A 285 -1.30 -16.96 -9.55
N ASP A 286 -0.19 -17.53 -10.01
CA ASP A 286 0.80 -16.81 -10.83
C ASP A 286 0.26 -16.50 -12.23
N GLU A 287 -0.51 -17.40 -12.84
CA GLU A 287 -1.24 -17.15 -14.09
C GLU A 287 -2.21 -15.97 -13.92
N HIS A 288 -2.94 -15.95 -12.79
CA HIS A 288 -3.85 -14.85 -12.48
C HIS A 288 -3.12 -13.52 -12.31
N VAL A 289 -2.02 -13.51 -11.54
CA VAL A 289 -1.17 -12.31 -11.36
C VAL A 289 -0.57 -11.84 -12.69
N ALA A 290 -0.15 -12.76 -13.57
CA ALA A 290 0.34 -12.42 -14.91
C ALA A 290 -0.73 -11.70 -15.76
N THR A 291 -1.99 -12.16 -15.67
CA THR A 291 -3.14 -11.50 -16.33
C THR A 291 -3.34 -10.07 -15.80
N ILE A 292 -3.30 -9.89 -14.48
CA ILE A 292 -3.38 -8.56 -13.84
C ILE A 292 -2.23 -7.66 -14.33
N ARG A 293 -1.00 -8.15 -14.31
CA ARG A 293 0.20 -7.41 -14.74
C ARG A 293 0.10 -6.96 -16.20
N ALA A 294 -0.33 -7.84 -17.10
CA ALA A 294 -0.49 -7.52 -18.52
C ALA A 294 -1.54 -6.40 -18.74
N CYS A 295 -2.67 -6.47 -18.05
CA CYS A 295 -3.71 -5.45 -18.10
C CYS A 295 -3.22 -4.10 -17.55
N TYR A 296 -2.60 -4.09 -16.37
CA TYR A 296 -2.17 -2.84 -15.73
C TYR A 296 -0.98 -2.21 -16.46
N LYS A 297 -0.07 -3.02 -17.03
CA LYS A 297 1.00 -2.52 -17.89
C LYS A 297 0.43 -1.74 -19.07
N LYS A 298 -0.53 -2.31 -19.79
CA LYS A 298 -1.16 -1.67 -20.94
C LYS A 298 -1.84 -0.34 -20.55
N ARG A 299 -2.55 -0.32 -19.42
CA ARG A 299 -3.23 0.87 -18.90
C ARG A 299 -2.23 1.94 -18.47
N ARG A 300 -1.14 1.55 -17.75
CA ARG A 300 -0.05 2.45 -17.40
C ARG A 300 0.58 3.07 -18.65
N ASP A 301 0.91 2.25 -19.65
CA ASP A 301 1.53 2.73 -20.90
C ASP A 301 0.64 3.75 -21.61
N VAL A 302 -0.67 3.50 -21.69
CA VAL A 302 -1.65 4.45 -22.25
C VAL A 302 -1.73 5.73 -21.43
N MET A 303 -1.72 5.64 -20.10
CA MET A 303 -1.77 6.81 -19.22
C MET A 303 -0.53 7.67 -19.42
N ILE A 304 0.66 7.10 -19.32
CA ILE A 304 1.93 7.82 -19.47
C ILE A 304 2.05 8.47 -20.85
N ALA A 305 1.82 7.72 -21.93
CA ALA A 305 1.89 8.27 -23.28
C ALA A 305 0.88 9.42 -23.53
N THR A 306 -0.29 9.36 -22.87
CA THR A 306 -1.26 10.45 -22.94
C THR A 306 -0.80 11.67 -22.14
N MET A 307 -0.25 11.47 -20.95
CA MET A 307 0.30 12.56 -20.14
C MET A 307 1.47 13.25 -20.82
N GLU A 308 2.40 12.50 -21.44
CA GLU A 308 3.53 13.05 -22.20
C GLU A 308 3.08 13.94 -23.35
N ARG A 309 1.96 13.62 -24.00
CA ARG A 309 1.40 14.41 -25.11
C ARG A 309 0.58 15.61 -24.63
N GLU A 310 -0.21 15.43 -23.56
CA GLU A 310 -1.24 16.39 -23.16
C GLU A 310 -0.84 17.32 -22.02
N PHE A 311 0.07 16.88 -21.14
CA PHE A 311 0.47 17.70 -20.00
C PHE A 311 1.50 18.76 -20.44
N PRO A 312 1.48 19.95 -19.84
CA PRO A 312 2.49 20.96 -20.10
C PRO A 312 3.84 20.58 -19.48
N PRO A 313 4.96 21.12 -19.98
CA PRO A 313 6.31 20.74 -19.53
C PRO A 313 6.61 21.05 -18.06
N GLU A 314 5.84 21.92 -17.43
CA GLU A 314 5.92 22.22 -16.00
C GLU A 314 5.37 21.12 -15.12
N ALA A 315 4.54 20.23 -15.64
CA ALA A 315 4.01 19.07 -14.93
C ALA A 315 5.03 17.92 -14.98
N LYS A 316 5.64 17.62 -13.86
CA LYS A 316 6.56 16.48 -13.70
C LYS A 316 5.76 15.26 -13.21
N PHE A 317 6.08 14.07 -13.68
CA PHE A 317 5.40 12.86 -13.20
C PHE A 317 6.30 11.63 -13.24
N THR A 318 5.97 10.65 -12.40
CA THR A 318 6.72 9.39 -12.31
C THR A 318 6.34 8.42 -13.42
N HIS A 319 7.30 7.54 -13.80
CA HIS A 319 7.14 6.47 -14.80
C HIS A 319 7.29 5.12 -14.09
N PRO A 320 6.23 4.60 -13.43
CA PRO A 320 6.34 3.40 -12.60
C PRO A 320 6.50 2.14 -13.44
N ASN A 321 7.38 1.23 -13.02
CA ASN A 321 7.60 -0.08 -13.63
C ASN A 321 6.67 -1.17 -13.07
N GLY A 322 5.65 -0.78 -12.32
CA GLY A 322 4.69 -1.68 -11.67
C GLY A 322 3.72 -0.93 -10.76
N GLY A 323 2.97 -1.69 -9.96
CA GLY A 323 2.01 -1.11 -9.01
C GLY A 323 0.74 -0.58 -9.67
N LEU A 324 0.16 0.47 -9.08
CA LEU A 324 -1.14 1.01 -9.47
C LEU A 324 -1.14 2.52 -9.71
N PHE A 325 -0.07 3.24 -9.37
CA PHE A 325 -0.10 4.69 -9.28
C PHE A 325 1.03 5.37 -10.05
N THR A 326 0.73 6.56 -10.57
CA THR A 326 1.70 7.57 -10.94
C THR A 326 1.46 8.84 -10.13
N TRP A 327 2.53 9.58 -9.87
CA TRP A 327 2.56 10.81 -9.09
C TRP A 327 2.88 11.98 -9.99
N VAL A 328 2.11 13.06 -9.87
CA VAL A 328 2.30 14.29 -10.64
C VAL A 328 2.65 15.41 -9.69
N GLU A 329 3.68 16.17 -10.02
CA GLU A 329 4.13 17.38 -9.32
C GLU A 329 3.96 18.58 -10.25
N LEU A 330 3.16 19.55 -9.82
CA LEU A 330 2.89 20.80 -10.53
C LEU A 330 3.71 21.93 -9.88
N PRO A 331 3.81 23.12 -10.51
CA PRO A 331 4.41 24.29 -9.89
C PRO A 331 3.78 24.61 -8.52
N GLU A 332 4.59 25.03 -7.56
CA GLU A 332 4.20 25.24 -6.14
C GLU A 332 3.01 26.19 -5.95
N TYR A 333 2.79 27.13 -6.91
CA TYR A 333 1.67 28.07 -6.85
C TYR A 333 0.31 27.45 -7.21
N ILE A 334 0.29 26.19 -7.68
CA ILE A 334 -0.95 25.48 -8.03
C ILE A 334 -1.48 24.74 -6.80
N ASN A 335 -2.76 25.00 -6.47
CA ASN A 335 -3.47 24.26 -5.42
C ASN A 335 -4.30 23.15 -6.05
N THR A 336 -3.86 21.89 -5.90
CA THR A 336 -4.52 20.71 -6.48
C THR A 336 -5.87 20.38 -5.82
N ASN A 337 -6.14 20.84 -4.60
CA ASN A 337 -7.45 20.71 -3.97
C ASN A 337 -8.49 21.61 -4.66
N GLU A 338 -8.11 22.84 -5.01
CA GLU A 338 -9.00 23.75 -5.76
C GLU A 338 -9.16 23.27 -7.21
N MET A 339 -8.06 22.83 -7.83
CA MET A 339 -8.09 22.27 -9.20
C MET A 339 -8.94 20.99 -9.29
N ALA A 340 -9.02 20.18 -8.22
CA ALA A 340 -9.87 18.99 -8.18
C ALA A 340 -11.37 19.32 -8.41
N LYS A 341 -11.83 20.48 -7.95
CA LYS A 341 -13.22 20.95 -8.18
C LYS A 341 -13.47 21.23 -9.66
N GLN A 342 -12.49 21.82 -10.35
CA GLN A 342 -12.56 22.09 -11.80
C GLN A 342 -12.57 20.79 -12.61
N CYS A 343 -11.72 19.82 -12.24
CA CYS A 343 -11.69 18.51 -12.86
C CYS A 343 -13.01 17.74 -12.65
N LEU A 344 -13.54 17.76 -11.43
CA LEU A 344 -14.80 17.10 -11.11
C LEU A 344 -16.00 17.69 -11.88
N ALA A 345 -16.00 19.02 -12.12
CA ALA A 345 -16.98 19.67 -12.98
C ALA A 345 -16.92 19.21 -14.45
N ARG A 346 -15.80 18.60 -14.86
CA ARG A 346 -15.60 17.95 -16.17
C ARG A 346 -15.62 16.42 -16.08
N ASN A 347 -16.19 15.87 -15.00
CA ASN A 347 -16.31 14.44 -14.74
C ASN A 347 -14.94 13.70 -14.68
N VAL A 348 -13.89 14.34 -14.18
CA VAL A 348 -12.58 13.70 -13.90
C VAL A 348 -12.26 13.85 -12.43
N ALA A 349 -11.86 12.74 -11.78
CA ALA A 349 -11.49 12.73 -10.36
C ALA A 349 -10.10 12.13 -10.14
N TYR A 350 -9.31 12.76 -9.28
CA TYR A 350 -8.01 12.31 -8.79
C TYR A 350 -7.88 12.52 -7.28
N VAL A 351 -6.78 12.10 -6.66
CA VAL A 351 -6.50 12.41 -5.25
C VAL A 351 -5.47 13.54 -5.18
N PRO A 352 -5.82 14.70 -4.56
CA PRO A 352 -4.84 15.72 -4.20
C PRO A 352 -3.75 15.17 -3.28
N GLY A 353 -2.53 15.68 -3.44
CA GLY A 353 -1.35 15.10 -2.82
C GLY A 353 -1.12 15.45 -1.36
N ASP A 354 -1.74 16.51 -0.85
CA ASP A 354 -1.52 17.04 0.49
C ASP A 354 -1.71 16.01 1.63
N GLY A 355 -2.69 15.13 1.49
CA GLY A 355 -2.98 14.08 2.47
C GLY A 355 -1.91 12.99 2.61
N PHE A 356 -0.93 12.92 1.70
CA PHE A 356 0.19 11.97 1.74
C PHE A 356 1.43 12.50 2.48
N PHE A 357 1.32 13.69 3.04
CA PHE A 357 2.36 14.32 3.85
C PHE A 357 1.87 14.49 5.28
N PRO A 358 2.73 14.33 6.30
CA PRO A 358 2.35 14.56 7.69
C PRO A 358 2.25 16.05 8.03
N ASP A 359 2.91 16.89 7.27
CA ASP A 359 3.03 18.34 7.40
C ASP A 359 2.23 19.07 6.31
N ALA A 360 2.06 20.37 6.47
CA ALA A 360 1.34 21.23 5.53
C ALA A 360 2.28 21.81 4.45
N GLY A 361 1.70 22.29 3.35
CA GLY A 361 2.43 23.03 2.32
C GLY A 361 2.62 22.29 1.00
N HIS A 362 2.27 21.03 0.91
CA HIS A 362 2.44 20.18 -0.28
C HIS A 362 1.17 20.13 -1.13
N ASN A 363 0.69 21.31 -1.56
CA ASN A 363 -0.62 21.42 -2.22
C ASN A 363 -0.57 21.26 -3.75
N ASN A 364 0.61 21.01 -4.34
CA ASN A 364 0.84 21.01 -5.77
C ASN A 364 0.98 19.61 -6.39
N CYS A 365 0.65 18.56 -5.64
CA CYS A 365 0.83 17.19 -6.09
C CYS A 365 -0.51 16.47 -6.34
N ILE A 366 -0.47 15.44 -7.19
CA ILE A 366 -1.63 14.60 -7.55
C ILE A 366 -1.22 13.14 -7.58
N ARG A 367 -2.03 12.24 -7.00
CA ARG A 367 -1.94 10.81 -7.25
C ARG A 367 -2.98 10.38 -8.28
N LEU A 368 -2.53 9.64 -9.31
CA LEU A 368 -3.37 9.03 -10.35
C LEU A 368 -3.26 7.50 -10.29
N ASN A 369 -4.41 6.82 -10.35
CA ASN A 369 -4.52 5.37 -10.44
C ASN A 369 -4.80 4.95 -11.88
N TYR A 370 -4.06 3.98 -12.41
CA TYR A 370 -4.26 3.44 -13.76
C TYR A 370 -4.92 2.04 -13.78
N SER A 371 -5.16 1.41 -12.63
CA SER A 371 -5.65 0.03 -12.59
C SER A 371 -7.15 -0.13 -12.95
N CYS A 372 -7.99 0.86 -12.65
CA CYS A 372 -9.45 0.70 -12.70
C CYS A 372 -10.11 1.09 -14.02
N MET A 373 -9.58 2.08 -14.74
CA MET A 373 -10.24 2.59 -15.94
C MET A 373 -9.76 1.88 -17.22
N PRO A 374 -10.66 1.56 -18.17
CA PRO A 374 -10.26 1.08 -19.49
C PRO A 374 -9.43 2.13 -20.25
N GLU A 375 -8.61 1.68 -21.21
CA GLU A 375 -7.63 2.51 -21.90
C GLU A 375 -8.23 3.75 -22.59
N GLU A 376 -9.41 3.64 -23.22
CA GLU A 376 -10.05 4.79 -23.85
C GLU A 376 -10.52 5.83 -22.84
N LYS A 377 -11.00 5.39 -21.67
CA LYS A 377 -11.37 6.29 -20.58
C LYS A 377 -10.13 6.94 -19.93
N ILE A 378 -9.00 6.23 -19.89
CA ILE A 378 -7.72 6.79 -19.44
C ILE A 378 -7.29 7.92 -20.39
N LYS A 379 -7.30 7.70 -21.72
CA LYS A 379 -6.98 8.74 -22.70
C LYS A 379 -7.87 9.96 -22.53
N GLN A 380 -9.19 9.76 -22.45
CA GLN A 380 -10.14 10.85 -22.28
C GLN A 380 -9.88 11.63 -20.99
N GLY A 381 -9.71 10.94 -19.88
CA GLY A 381 -9.49 11.58 -18.57
C GLY A 381 -8.17 12.33 -18.48
N MET A 382 -7.08 11.77 -19.03
CA MET A 382 -5.78 12.45 -19.05
C MET A 382 -5.76 13.66 -19.99
N THR A 383 -6.49 13.62 -21.11
CA THR A 383 -6.66 14.79 -21.99
C THR A 383 -7.36 15.92 -21.27
N ILE A 384 -8.51 15.64 -20.61
CA ILE A 384 -9.26 16.64 -19.82
C ILE A 384 -8.39 17.19 -18.67
N LEU A 385 -7.67 16.32 -17.96
CA LEU A 385 -6.79 16.74 -16.87
C LEU A 385 -5.66 17.64 -17.39
N GLY A 386 -5.06 17.32 -18.54
CA GLY A 386 -4.04 18.14 -19.19
C GLY A 386 -4.54 19.53 -19.58
N GLU A 387 -5.79 19.64 -20.08
CA GLU A 387 -6.43 20.92 -20.36
C GLU A 387 -6.59 21.75 -19.08
N VAL A 388 -7.10 21.16 -18.00
CA VAL A 388 -7.28 21.85 -16.72
C VAL A 388 -5.94 22.29 -16.14
N ILE A 389 -4.89 21.48 -16.22
CA ILE A 389 -3.55 21.87 -15.78
C ILE A 389 -3.06 23.08 -16.58
N LYS A 390 -3.17 23.07 -17.92
CA LYS A 390 -2.77 24.20 -18.79
C LYS A 390 -3.52 25.50 -18.45
N GLU A 391 -4.80 25.42 -18.10
CA GLU A 391 -5.60 26.57 -17.68
C GLU A 391 -5.13 27.19 -16.37
N ASN A 392 -4.53 26.39 -15.48
CA ASN A 392 -4.03 26.81 -14.16
C ASN A 392 -2.55 27.22 -14.18
N ILE A 393 -1.79 26.94 -15.25
CA ILE A 393 -0.41 27.41 -15.40
C ILE A 393 -0.41 28.89 -15.74
N LYS A 394 0.29 29.68 -14.94
CA LYS A 394 0.49 31.11 -15.20
C LYS A 394 1.38 31.29 -16.42
N LYS A 395 0.92 32.10 -17.36
CA LYS A 395 1.69 32.54 -18.51
C LYS A 395 2.74 33.57 -18.11
#